data_b7dbbb43e13858ee0659c65644b6a515
#
_entry.id   b7dbbb43e13858ee0659c65644b6a515
#
_cell.length_a   1.000
_cell.length_b   1.000
_cell.length_c   1.000
_cell.angle_alpha   90.00
_cell.angle_beta   90.00
_cell.angle_gamma   90.00
#
_symmetry.space_group_name_H-M   'P 1'
#
loop_
_entity.id
_entity.type
_entity.pdbx_description
1 polymer ?
#
loop_
_entity_poly.entity_id
_entity_poly.type
_entity_poly.pdbx_seq_one_letter_code
_entity_poly.pdbx_strand_id
1 'polypeptide(L)'
;MLDLDNTLVDRRGAFATWARDFVGGFDGDTSDLEWLIAADQDGYRPRAELAALMRSRFHWNTPVPSLVDRLRHELLEHIEAYPGVLEALDTLVGSGAVLVVVTNGAVDQQMRKLHRTGLLSYSPQPVISEAVGSKKPHRLIFDTALSQAEHRPEQSWMVGDHPVTDMTGAHQIGIRTGWVNHHQSWPHPWTPVVTGPTTKDVLQQIMVKDHLR
;
A
#
# COMPACT_ATOMS: atom_id res chain seq x y z
N MET A 1 7.02 10.77 -2.46
CA MET A 1 6.28 9.61 -2.98
C MET A 1 5.85 8.73 -1.84
N LEU A 2 4.61 8.24 -1.89
CA LEU A 2 4.00 7.47 -0.80
C LEU A 2 3.35 6.21 -1.38
N ASP A 3 3.67 5.04 -0.86
CA ASP A 3 2.89 3.85 -1.16
C ASP A 3 1.51 3.94 -0.51
N LEU A 4 0.54 3.14 -0.97
CA LEU A 4 -0.83 3.17 -0.47
C LEU A 4 -1.10 2.02 0.51
N ASP A 5 -1.08 0.78 0.04
CA ASP A 5 -1.50 -0.40 0.80
C ASP A 5 -0.48 -0.76 1.89
N ASN A 6 -0.92 -0.90 3.13
CA ASN A 6 -0.09 -1.12 4.32
C ASN A 6 0.91 0.02 4.62
N THR A 7 0.79 1.14 3.92
CA THR A 7 1.57 2.36 4.18
C THR A 7 0.64 3.50 4.60
N LEU A 8 -0.20 3.99 3.71
CA LEU A 8 -1.19 5.03 4.04
C LEU A 8 -2.50 4.43 4.57
N VAL A 9 -2.89 3.27 4.07
CA VAL A 9 -4.12 2.57 4.48
C VAL A 9 -3.81 1.20 5.08
N ASP A 10 -4.57 0.81 6.10
CA ASP A 10 -4.48 -0.51 6.74
C ASP A 10 -5.17 -1.59 5.90
N ARG A 11 -4.52 -1.98 4.81
CA ARG A 11 -5.04 -3.02 3.94
C ARG A 11 -5.02 -4.41 4.60
N ARG A 12 -4.02 -4.68 5.46
CA ARG A 12 -3.87 -5.95 6.18
C ARG A 12 -4.99 -6.11 7.21
N GLY A 13 -5.24 -5.10 8.03
CA GLY A 13 -6.32 -5.09 9.00
C GLY A 13 -7.69 -5.17 8.35
N ALA A 14 -7.91 -4.42 7.25
CA ALA A 14 -9.12 -4.48 6.46
C ALA A 14 -9.39 -5.90 5.94
N PHE A 15 -8.35 -6.58 5.40
CA PHE A 15 -8.50 -7.96 4.93
C PHE A 15 -8.80 -8.93 6.06
N ALA A 16 -8.14 -8.78 7.22
CA ALA A 16 -8.39 -9.64 8.37
C ALA A 16 -9.82 -9.47 8.92
N THR A 17 -10.34 -8.25 8.92
CA THR A 17 -11.73 -7.97 9.33
C THR A 17 -12.71 -8.57 8.33
N TRP A 18 -12.53 -8.28 7.05
CA TRP A 18 -13.34 -8.87 5.99
C TRP A 18 -13.31 -10.41 6.05
N ALA A 19 -12.14 -11.01 6.20
CA ALA A 19 -11.99 -12.47 6.24
C ALA A 19 -12.74 -13.10 7.43
N ARG A 20 -12.74 -12.43 8.58
CA ARG A 20 -13.49 -12.88 9.77
C ARG A 20 -14.99 -12.87 9.51
N ASP A 21 -15.52 -11.77 8.98
CA ASP A 21 -16.94 -11.64 8.67
C ASP A 21 -17.37 -12.63 7.58
N PHE A 22 -16.51 -12.80 6.58
CA PHE A 22 -16.71 -13.73 5.48
C PHE A 22 -16.77 -15.19 5.95
N VAL A 23 -15.79 -15.63 6.76
CA VAL A 23 -15.74 -17.01 7.31
C VAL A 23 -16.89 -17.26 8.27
N GLY A 24 -17.25 -16.27 9.12
CA GLY A 24 -18.40 -16.34 10.01
C GLY A 24 -19.74 -16.47 9.27
N GLY A 25 -19.81 -15.99 8.02
CA GLY A 25 -21.03 -16.05 7.22
C GLY A 25 -21.42 -17.44 6.69
N PHE A 26 -20.55 -18.45 6.84
CA PHE A 26 -20.83 -19.84 6.44
C PHE A 26 -20.42 -20.87 7.53
N ASP A 27 -20.40 -20.45 8.81
CA ASP A 27 -20.02 -21.27 9.98
C ASP A 27 -18.61 -21.89 9.87
N GLY A 28 -17.69 -21.20 9.18
CA GLY A 28 -16.29 -21.60 9.12
C GLY A 28 -15.58 -21.42 10.47
N ASP A 29 -14.48 -22.11 10.65
CA ASP A 29 -13.73 -22.11 11.91
C ASP A 29 -12.47 -21.22 11.87
N THR A 30 -11.73 -21.19 12.98
CA THR A 30 -10.49 -20.41 13.11
C THR A 30 -9.43 -20.85 12.08
N SER A 31 -9.38 -22.14 11.73
CA SER A 31 -8.40 -22.64 10.75
C SER A 31 -8.70 -22.14 9.33
N ASP A 32 -9.98 -21.92 9.01
CA ASP A 32 -10.40 -21.32 7.74
C ASP A 32 -10.02 -19.84 7.68
N LEU A 33 -10.17 -19.12 8.77
CA LEU A 33 -9.74 -17.71 8.89
C LEU A 33 -8.23 -17.57 8.73
N GLU A 34 -7.45 -18.35 9.48
CA GLU A 34 -5.98 -18.33 9.41
C GLU A 34 -5.49 -18.68 8.00
N TRP A 35 -6.08 -19.73 7.41
CA TRP A 35 -5.78 -20.11 6.04
C TRP A 35 -6.08 -18.98 5.03
N LEU A 36 -7.23 -18.31 5.16
CA LEU A 36 -7.63 -17.25 4.24
C LEU A 36 -6.70 -16.04 4.33
N ILE A 37 -6.32 -15.64 5.56
CA ILE A 37 -5.34 -14.57 5.79
C ILE A 37 -3.98 -14.93 5.17
N ALA A 38 -3.49 -16.15 5.42
CA ALA A 38 -2.23 -16.62 4.84
C ALA A 38 -2.30 -16.72 3.29
N ALA A 39 -3.45 -17.14 2.76
CA ALA A 39 -3.64 -17.26 1.32
C ALA A 39 -3.63 -15.93 0.59
N ASP A 40 -4.00 -14.82 1.22
CA ASP A 40 -3.98 -13.48 0.63
C ASP A 40 -2.55 -12.94 0.41
N GLN A 41 -1.58 -13.39 1.20
CA GLN A 41 -0.19 -12.93 1.13
C GLN A 41 -0.07 -11.39 1.20
N ASP A 42 -0.73 -10.77 2.15
CA ASP A 42 -0.76 -9.30 2.31
C ASP A 42 -1.18 -8.53 1.04
N GLY A 43 -1.97 -9.16 0.17
CA GLY A 43 -2.43 -8.58 -1.09
C GLY A 43 -1.55 -8.86 -2.30
N TYR A 44 -0.43 -9.55 -2.12
CA TYR A 44 0.48 -9.88 -3.22
C TYR A 44 -0.03 -11.03 -4.10
N ARG A 45 -0.89 -11.90 -3.56
CA ARG A 45 -1.52 -12.94 -4.39
C ARG A 45 -2.48 -12.33 -5.39
N PRO A 46 -2.41 -12.69 -6.68
CA PRO A 46 -3.39 -12.27 -7.69
C PRO A 46 -4.82 -12.61 -7.26
N ARG A 47 -5.76 -11.67 -7.38
CA ARG A 47 -7.13 -11.84 -6.90
C ARG A 47 -7.85 -13.04 -7.50
N ALA A 48 -7.60 -13.35 -8.78
CA ALA A 48 -8.18 -14.53 -9.43
C ALA A 48 -7.65 -15.83 -8.82
N GLU A 49 -6.36 -15.87 -8.44
CA GLU A 49 -5.77 -17.05 -7.77
C GLU A 49 -6.35 -17.23 -6.37
N LEU A 50 -6.45 -16.14 -5.58
CA LEU A 50 -7.08 -16.20 -4.26
C LEU A 50 -8.52 -16.69 -4.35
N ALA A 51 -9.31 -16.14 -5.27
CA ALA A 51 -10.69 -16.57 -5.50
C ALA A 51 -10.80 -18.04 -5.93
N ALA A 52 -9.88 -18.53 -6.77
CA ALA A 52 -9.84 -19.93 -7.17
C ALA A 52 -9.50 -20.85 -5.97
N LEU A 53 -8.55 -20.44 -5.12
CA LEU A 53 -8.20 -21.18 -3.90
C LEU A 53 -9.38 -21.22 -2.90
N MET A 54 -10.06 -20.09 -2.70
CA MET A 54 -11.25 -20.02 -1.85
C MET A 54 -12.37 -20.92 -2.37
N ARG A 55 -12.62 -20.87 -3.68
CA ARG A 55 -13.61 -21.74 -4.33
C ARG A 55 -13.30 -23.22 -4.11
N SER A 56 -12.05 -23.61 -4.22
CA SER A 56 -11.59 -24.98 -3.99
C SER A 56 -11.71 -25.40 -2.52
N ARG A 57 -11.23 -24.56 -1.61
CA ARG A 57 -11.22 -24.80 -0.16
C ARG A 57 -12.61 -25.00 0.42
N PHE A 58 -13.53 -24.13 0.03
CA PHE A 58 -14.88 -24.09 0.57
C PHE A 58 -15.92 -24.82 -0.30
N HIS A 59 -15.47 -25.52 -1.35
CA HIS A 59 -16.31 -26.30 -2.26
C HIS A 59 -17.45 -25.52 -2.90
N TRP A 60 -17.21 -24.23 -3.24
CA TRP A 60 -18.25 -23.37 -3.82
C TRP A 60 -18.38 -23.52 -5.33
N ASN A 61 -19.63 -23.39 -5.81
CA ASN A 61 -19.91 -23.36 -7.24
C ASN A 61 -19.87 -21.94 -7.84
N THR A 62 -19.62 -20.91 -7.02
CA THR A 62 -19.58 -19.52 -7.47
C THR A 62 -18.43 -19.32 -8.48
N PRO A 63 -18.68 -18.69 -9.64
CA PRO A 63 -17.63 -18.41 -10.62
C PRO A 63 -16.51 -17.54 -10.04
N VAL A 64 -15.26 -17.82 -10.43
CA VAL A 64 -14.09 -17.05 -9.96
C VAL A 64 -14.23 -15.55 -10.22
N PRO A 65 -14.69 -15.07 -11.38
CA PRO A 65 -14.90 -13.63 -11.58
C PRO A 65 -15.84 -12.98 -10.55
N SER A 66 -16.94 -13.64 -10.22
CA SER A 66 -17.89 -13.15 -9.23
C SER A 66 -17.29 -13.09 -7.82
N LEU A 67 -16.44 -14.06 -7.46
CA LEU A 67 -15.70 -14.03 -6.20
C LEU A 67 -14.66 -12.88 -6.17
N VAL A 68 -14.00 -12.62 -7.30
CA VAL A 68 -13.08 -11.48 -7.42
C VAL A 68 -13.81 -10.16 -7.24
N ASP A 69 -14.96 -9.98 -7.87
CA ASP A 69 -15.76 -8.76 -7.75
C ASP A 69 -16.28 -8.57 -6.33
N ARG A 70 -16.72 -9.65 -5.69
CA ARG A 70 -17.11 -9.66 -4.28
C ARG A 70 -15.96 -9.25 -3.36
N LEU A 71 -14.79 -9.89 -3.49
CA LEU A 71 -13.56 -9.54 -2.76
C LEU A 71 -13.20 -8.06 -2.89
N ARG A 72 -13.29 -7.52 -4.10
CA ARG A 72 -12.96 -6.12 -4.38
C ARG A 72 -13.92 -5.14 -3.72
N HIS A 73 -15.21 -5.45 -3.76
CA HIS A 73 -16.24 -4.58 -3.20
C HIS A 73 -16.24 -4.61 -1.67
N GLU A 74 -16.32 -5.81 -1.11
CA GLU A 74 -16.45 -5.98 0.33
C GLU A 74 -15.19 -5.53 1.09
N LEU A 75 -13.99 -5.84 0.55
CA LEU A 75 -12.75 -5.38 1.18
C LEU A 75 -12.66 -3.85 1.25
N LEU A 76 -13.16 -3.16 0.22
CA LEU A 76 -13.13 -1.70 0.21
C LEU A 76 -13.87 -1.09 1.40
N GLU A 77 -14.95 -1.73 1.87
CA GLU A 77 -15.75 -1.24 2.98
C GLU A 77 -14.99 -1.19 4.32
N HIS A 78 -13.92 -1.97 4.44
CA HIS A 78 -13.07 -2.01 5.63
C HIS A 78 -11.77 -1.20 5.49
N ILE A 79 -11.50 -0.63 4.30
CA ILE A 79 -10.28 0.16 4.08
C ILE A 79 -10.37 1.50 4.80
N GLU A 80 -9.41 1.74 5.68
CA GLU A 80 -9.24 3.00 6.42
C GLU A 80 -7.80 3.48 6.34
N ALA A 81 -7.59 4.79 6.47
CA ALA A 81 -6.24 5.34 6.63
C ALA A 81 -5.69 4.96 8.01
N TYR A 82 -4.38 4.70 8.08
CA TYR A 82 -3.75 4.48 9.40
C TYR A 82 -3.91 5.70 10.31
N PRO A 83 -4.05 5.49 11.63
CA PRO A 83 -4.16 6.59 12.59
C PRO A 83 -3.01 7.60 12.47
N GLY A 84 -3.35 8.87 12.41
CA GLY A 84 -2.40 9.98 12.34
C GLY A 84 -1.76 10.21 10.97
N VAL A 85 -2.14 9.45 9.95
CA VAL A 85 -1.62 9.65 8.57
C VAL A 85 -2.12 10.96 7.99
N LEU A 86 -3.42 11.24 8.04
CA LEU A 86 -3.99 12.45 7.44
C LEU A 86 -3.39 13.71 8.07
N GLU A 87 -3.25 13.76 9.39
CA GLU A 87 -2.63 14.88 10.11
C GLU A 87 -1.14 15.06 9.74
N ALA A 88 -0.42 13.96 9.52
CA ALA A 88 0.98 14.03 9.07
C ALA A 88 1.08 14.52 7.62
N LEU A 89 0.15 14.14 6.75
CA LEU A 89 0.08 14.63 5.37
C LEU A 89 -0.30 16.12 5.33
N ASP A 90 -1.25 16.58 6.17
CA ASP A 90 -1.58 17.99 6.32
C ASP A 90 -0.34 18.83 6.70
N THR A 91 0.45 18.31 7.63
CA THR A 91 1.68 18.97 8.07
C THR A 91 2.70 19.06 6.93
N LEU A 92 2.87 17.98 6.16
CA LEU A 92 3.77 17.96 4.98
C LEU A 92 3.32 18.95 3.92
N VAL A 93 2.04 18.97 3.56
CA VAL A 93 1.50 19.92 2.57
C VAL A 93 1.65 21.35 3.07
N GLY A 94 1.37 21.59 4.35
CA GLY A 94 1.58 22.90 4.98
C GLY A 94 3.03 23.37 4.98
N SER A 95 4.01 22.47 4.92
CA SER A 95 5.44 22.78 4.74
C SER A 95 5.88 22.96 3.28
N GLY A 96 4.95 22.84 2.32
CA GLY A 96 5.22 22.98 0.88
C GLY A 96 5.65 21.69 0.18
N ALA A 97 5.50 20.53 0.84
CA ALA A 97 5.83 19.25 0.20
C ALA A 97 4.84 18.88 -0.92
N VAL A 98 5.36 18.42 -2.05
CA VAL A 98 4.55 17.81 -3.13
C VAL A 98 4.38 16.33 -2.84
N LEU A 99 3.13 15.87 -2.73
CA LEU A 99 2.79 14.49 -2.42
C LEU A 99 2.31 13.74 -3.68
N VAL A 100 2.91 12.60 -3.97
CA VAL A 100 2.49 11.70 -5.06
C VAL A 100 2.34 10.29 -4.50
N VAL A 101 1.13 9.75 -4.56
CA VAL A 101 0.90 8.34 -4.25
C VAL A 101 1.40 7.48 -5.42
N VAL A 102 2.24 6.49 -5.12
CA VAL A 102 2.82 5.56 -6.10
C VAL A 102 2.49 4.13 -5.67
N THR A 103 1.54 3.51 -6.35
CA THR A 103 0.98 2.23 -5.88
C THR A 103 0.87 1.17 -6.97
N ASN A 104 1.10 -0.10 -6.59
CA ASN A 104 0.84 -1.24 -7.44
C ASN A 104 -0.63 -1.65 -7.35
N GLY A 105 -1.29 -1.83 -8.48
CA GLY A 105 -2.69 -2.27 -8.53
C GLY A 105 -3.43 -1.81 -9.76
N ALA A 106 -4.72 -2.16 -9.81
CA ALA A 106 -5.66 -1.71 -10.83
C ALA A 106 -6.15 -0.29 -10.52
N VAL A 107 -6.31 0.53 -11.57
CA VAL A 107 -6.71 1.95 -11.45
C VAL A 107 -8.00 2.08 -10.64
N ASP A 108 -9.05 1.37 -11.03
CA ASP A 108 -10.34 1.44 -10.36
C ASP A 108 -10.23 1.14 -8.84
N GLN A 109 -9.49 0.09 -8.47
CA GLN A 109 -9.34 -0.28 -7.06
C GLN A 109 -8.60 0.76 -6.24
N GLN A 110 -7.45 1.24 -6.74
CA GLN A 110 -6.64 2.19 -5.98
C GLN A 110 -7.31 3.57 -5.90
N MET A 111 -7.99 4.01 -6.96
CA MET A 111 -8.78 5.24 -6.95
C MET A 111 -9.93 5.19 -5.93
N ARG A 112 -10.65 4.07 -5.84
CA ARG A 112 -11.72 3.90 -4.83
C ARG A 112 -11.19 3.95 -3.40
N LYS A 113 -10.03 3.34 -3.12
CA LYS A 113 -9.37 3.41 -1.80
C LYS A 113 -9.01 4.86 -1.46
N LEU A 114 -8.35 5.56 -2.38
CA LEU A 114 -7.96 6.97 -2.20
C LEU A 114 -9.16 7.88 -1.96
N HIS A 115 -10.24 7.67 -2.72
CA HIS A 115 -11.47 8.44 -2.56
C HIS A 115 -12.12 8.16 -1.19
N ARG A 116 -12.30 6.89 -0.82
CA ARG A 116 -12.94 6.47 0.43
C ARG A 116 -12.21 7.03 1.67
N THR A 117 -10.89 7.04 1.64
CA THR A 117 -10.05 7.46 2.78
C THR A 117 -9.73 8.95 2.79
N GLY A 118 -10.19 9.73 1.81
CA GLY A 118 -9.88 11.14 1.66
C GLY A 118 -8.45 11.44 1.16
N LEU A 119 -7.66 10.41 0.91
CA LEU A 119 -6.25 10.55 0.48
C LEU A 119 -6.12 11.12 -0.94
N LEU A 120 -7.18 11.05 -1.75
CA LEU A 120 -7.18 11.62 -3.10
C LEU A 120 -6.94 13.14 -3.10
N SER A 121 -7.34 13.86 -2.04
CA SER A 121 -7.10 15.30 -1.91
C SER A 121 -5.62 15.66 -1.81
N TYR A 122 -4.79 14.77 -1.27
CA TYR A 122 -3.34 14.96 -1.15
C TYR A 122 -2.57 14.57 -2.41
N SER A 123 -3.11 13.67 -3.23
CA SER A 123 -2.52 13.21 -4.48
C SER A 123 -3.62 13.04 -5.55
N PRO A 124 -4.08 14.14 -6.15
CA PRO A 124 -5.19 14.12 -7.11
C PRO A 124 -4.89 13.30 -8.38
N GLN A 125 -3.62 13.12 -8.68
CA GLN A 125 -3.13 12.32 -9.80
C GLN A 125 -2.16 11.26 -9.29
N PRO A 126 -2.65 10.16 -8.67
CA PRO A 126 -1.79 9.09 -8.19
C PRO A 126 -1.15 8.34 -9.36
N VAL A 127 0.08 7.89 -9.16
CA VAL A 127 0.81 7.05 -10.11
C VAL A 127 0.49 5.58 -9.81
N ILE A 128 -0.35 4.99 -10.63
CA ILE A 128 -0.87 3.62 -10.45
C ILE A 128 -0.27 2.71 -11.52
N SER A 129 0.24 1.55 -11.11
CA SER A 129 1.01 0.65 -11.97
C SER A 129 0.27 0.18 -13.22
N GLU A 130 -1.04 -0.01 -13.17
CA GLU A 130 -1.84 -0.38 -14.35
C GLU A 130 -1.86 0.75 -15.38
N ALA A 131 -2.01 2.00 -14.97
CA ALA A 131 -1.99 3.17 -15.88
C ALA A 131 -0.60 3.40 -16.48
N VAL A 132 0.46 3.16 -15.71
CA VAL A 132 1.85 3.32 -16.17
C VAL A 132 2.31 2.16 -17.06
N GLY A 133 1.65 0.99 -16.95
CA GLY A 133 2.11 -0.25 -17.58
C GLY A 133 3.35 -0.86 -16.92
N SER A 134 3.70 -0.41 -15.70
CA SER A 134 4.89 -0.87 -14.99
C SER A 134 4.68 -0.81 -13.47
N LYS A 135 5.08 -1.88 -12.78
CA LYS A 135 4.94 -2.03 -11.32
C LYS A 135 6.24 -1.67 -10.60
N LYS A 136 6.15 -1.14 -9.37
CA LYS A 136 7.28 -1.14 -8.43
C LYS A 136 7.78 -2.58 -8.27
N PRO A 137 9.09 -2.86 -8.24
CA PRO A 137 10.22 -1.94 -8.12
C PRO A 137 10.79 -1.43 -9.46
N HIS A 138 10.12 -1.61 -10.59
CA HIS A 138 10.66 -1.18 -11.88
C HIS A 138 10.78 0.35 -11.94
N ARG A 139 11.92 0.84 -12.47
CA ARG A 139 12.30 2.25 -12.51
C ARG A 139 11.22 3.17 -13.10
N LEU A 140 10.53 2.73 -14.16
CA LEU A 140 9.59 3.57 -14.91
C LEU A 140 8.50 4.20 -14.03
N ILE A 141 7.96 3.47 -13.04
CA ILE A 141 6.90 4.01 -12.19
C ILE A 141 7.40 5.15 -11.28
N PHE A 142 8.65 5.08 -10.82
CA PHE A 142 9.27 6.14 -10.03
C PHE A 142 9.64 7.35 -10.90
N ASP A 143 10.18 7.12 -12.11
CA ASP A 143 10.48 8.19 -13.06
C ASP A 143 9.20 8.95 -13.44
N THR A 144 8.06 8.25 -13.60
CA THR A 144 6.75 8.88 -13.84
C THR A 144 6.37 9.80 -12.68
N ALA A 145 6.53 9.33 -11.43
CA ALA A 145 6.21 10.13 -10.24
C ALA A 145 7.15 11.33 -10.07
N LEU A 146 8.45 11.16 -10.36
CA LEU A 146 9.43 12.25 -10.34
C LEU A 146 9.13 13.33 -11.37
N SER A 147 8.79 12.89 -12.58
CA SER A 147 8.39 13.81 -13.67
C SER A 147 7.14 14.60 -13.33
N GLN A 148 6.14 13.94 -12.74
CA GLN A 148 4.89 14.59 -12.31
C GLN A 148 5.13 15.60 -11.18
N ALA A 149 6.04 15.29 -10.25
CA ALA A 149 6.40 16.17 -9.15
C ALA A 149 7.39 17.29 -9.57
N GLU A 150 7.97 17.22 -10.77
CA GLU A 150 9.05 18.10 -11.25
C GLU A 150 10.26 18.10 -10.32
N HIS A 151 10.60 16.94 -9.74
CA HIS A 151 11.67 16.77 -8.77
C HIS A 151 12.69 15.73 -9.23
N ARG A 152 13.93 15.88 -8.71
CA ARG A 152 15.01 14.90 -8.92
C ARG A 152 15.01 13.83 -7.83
N PRO A 153 15.56 12.63 -8.11
CA PRO A 153 15.61 11.53 -7.14
C PRO A 153 16.16 11.93 -5.77
N GLU A 154 17.30 12.62 -5.74
CA GLU A 154 18.00 13.02 -4.51
C GLU A 154 17.25 14.07 -3.67
N GLN A 155 16.26 14.74 -4.25
CA GLN A 155 15.37 15.69 -3.57
C GLN A 155 14.08 15.03 -3.07
N SER A 156 13.88 13.76 -3.41
CA SER A 156 12.63 13.04 -3.18
C SER A 156 12.78 11.94 -2.14
N TRP A 157 11.65 11.59 -1.54
CA TRP A 157 11.51 10.45 -0.65
C TRP A 157 10.53 9.42 -1.23
N MET A 158 10.83 8.13 -1.02
CA MET A 158 9.85 7.05 -1.13
C MET A 158 9.56 6.52 0.27
N VAL A 159 8.31 6.65 0.70
CA VAL A 159 7.81 6.05 1.95
C VAL A 159 6.94 4.85 1.60
N GLY A 160 7.23 3.70 2.20
CA GLY A 160 6.51 2.46 1.93
C GLY A 160 6.86 1.37 2.94
N ASP A 161 6.08 0.28 2.94
CA ASP A 161 6.26 -0.83 3.86
C ASP A 161 7.09 -1.98 3.26
N HIS A 162 7.14 -2.10 1.93
CA HIS A 162 7.72 -3.27 1.31
C HIS A 162 9.21 -3.09 0.95
N PRO A 163 10.11 -3.95 1.53
CA PRO A 163 11.57 -3.80 1.36
C PRO A 163 12.05 -3.83 -0.09
N VAL A 164 11.40 -4.58 -0.96
CA VAL A 164 11.81 -4.74 -2.37
C VAL A 164 11.09 -3.74 -3.26
N THR A 165 9.75 -3.76 -3.27
CA THR A 165 8.97 -2.96 -4.24
C THR A 165 9.15 -1.46 -4.03
N ASP A 166 9.17 -1.02 -2.78
CA ASP A 166 9.26 0.40 -2.45
C ASP A 166 10.71 0.82 -2.22
N MET A 167 11.36 0.15 -1.26
CA MET A 167 12.66 0.60 -0.78
C MET A 167 13.78 0.31 -1.76
N THR A 168 13.93 -0.96 -2.23
CA THR A 168 15.00 -1.29 -3.16
C THR A 168 14.83 -0.58 -4.50
N GLY A 169 13.60 -0.52 -5.03
CA GLY A 169 13.33 0.18 -6.29
C GLY A 169 13.69 1.67 -6.23
N ALA A 170 13.32 2.36 -5.15
CA ALA A 170 13.65 3.77 -4.94
C ALA A 170 15.16 3.99 -4.71
N HIS A 171 15.79 3.16 -3.86
CA HIS A 171 17.23 3.25 -3.55
C HIS A 171 18.10 3.12 -4.79
N GLN A 172 17.80 2.19 -5.70
CA GLN A 172 18.56 1.96 -6.94
C GLN A 172 18.65 3.16 -7.88
N ILE A 173 17.72 4.09 -7.77
CA ILE A 173 17.68 5.31 -8.60
C ILE A 173 17.99 6.58 -7.81
N GLY A 174 18.47 6.46 -6.57
CA GLY A 174 18.92 7.57 -5.75
C GLY A 174 17.83 8.33 -5.00
N ILE A 175 16.61 7.79 -4.91
CA ILE A 175 15.54 8.34 -4.08
C ILE A 175 15.81 7.98 -2.61
N ARG A 176 15.66 8.94 -1.71
CA ARG A 176 15.77 8.71 -0.26
C ARG A 176 14.63 7.81 0.22
N THR A 177 14.92 6.90 1.15
CA THR A 177 13.97 5.85 1.55
C THR A 177 13.51 6.01 3.00
N GLY A 178 12.20 5.94 3.19
CA GLY A 178 11.53 5.89 4.49
C GLY A 178 10.76 4.57 4.63
N TRP A 179 11.25 3.65 5.44
CA TRP A 179 10.66 2.34 5.58
C TRP A 179 9.71 2.24 6.78
N VAL A 180 8.45 1.92 6.49
CA VAL A 180 7.43 1.59 7.50
C VAL A 180 7.57 0.09 7.80
N ASN A 181 8.23 -0.23 8.90
CA ASN A 181 8.67 -1.61 9.15
C ASN A 181 7.63 -2.51 9.82
N HIS A 182 6.54 -1.96 10.36
CA HIS A 182 5.54 -2.75 11.10
C HIS A 182 6.17 -3.73 12.11
N HIS A 183 7.22 -3.30 12.82
CA HIS A 183 8.02 -4.10 13.76
C HIS A 183 8.82 -5.25 13.12
N GLN A 184 8.99 -5.28 11.80
CA GLN A 184 9.83 -6.26 11.10
C GLN A 184 11.30 -5.82 11.08
N SER A 185 12.20 -6.80 10.94
CA SER A 185 13.64 -6.57 10.75
C SER A 185 13.95 -6.30 9.28
N TRP A 186 14.91 -5.39 9.02
CA TRP A 186 15.34 -5.07 7.67
C TRP A 186 16.11 -6.25 7.02
N PRO A 187 15.69 -6.71 5.82
CA PRO A 187 16.22 -7.96 5.24
C PRO A 187 17.43 -7.77 4.30
N HIS A 188 17.90 -6.54 4.06
CA HIS A 188 18.96 -6.27 3.09
C HIS A 188 20.26 -5.78 3.76
N PRO A 189 21.44 -5.84 3.08
CA PRO A 189 22.73 -5.41 3.63
C PRO A 189 22.90 -3.88 3.73
N TRP A 190 22.05 -3.09 3.09
CA TRP A 190 22.01 -1.63 3.21
C TRP A 190 20.84 -1.22 4.13
N THR A 191 20.78 0.03 4.57
CA THR A 191 19.74 0.52 5.47
C THR A 191 18.95 1.67 4.85
N PRO A 192 17.62 1.74 5.03
CA PRO A 192 16.82 2.92 4.69
C PRO A 192 17.32 4.17 5.43
N VAL A 193 17.11 5.35 4.85
CA VAL A 193 17.54 6.63 5.44
C VAL A 193 16.78 6.93 6.74
N VAL A 194 15.50 6.58 6.80
CA VAL A 194 14.68 6.58 8.02
C VAL A 194 13.86 5.29 8.09
N THR A 195 13.52 4.87 9.30
CA THR A 195 12.67 3.71 9.54
C THR A 195 11.83 3.93 10.80
N GLY A 196 10.63 3.42 10.81
CA GLY A 196 9.74 3.49 11.95
C GLY A 196 8.64 2.43 11.91
N PRO A 197 8.01 2.13 13.06
CA PRO A 197 6.95 1.13 13.12
C PRO A 197 5.65 1.57 12.42
N THR A 198 5.41 2.86 12.31
CA THR A 198 4.23 3.43 11.66
C THR A 198 4.60 4.47 10.60
N THR A 199 3.69 4.71 9.68
CA THR A 199 3.85 5.77 8.66
C THR A 199 4.02 7.13 9.29
N LYS A 200 3.25 7.44 10.34
CA LYS A 200 3.37 8.69 11.09
C LYS A 200 4.80 8.90 11.61
N ASP A 201 5.40 7.87 12.22
CA ASP A 201 6.76 7.97 12.76
C ASP A 201 7.79 8.23 11.67
N VAL A 202 7.65 7.56 10.51
CA VAL A 202 8.54 7.77 9.35
C VAL A 202 8.40 9.17 8.79
N LEU A 203 7.17 9.67 8.61
CA LEU A 203 6.92 11.02 8.10
C LEU A 203 7.45 12.09 9.05
N GLN A 204 7.30 11.92 10.37
CA GLN A 204 7.87 12.84 11.37
C GLN A 204 9.39 12.90 11.31
N GLN A 205 10.07 11.75 11.17
CA GLN A 205 11.53 11.71 11.01
C GLN A 205 11.99 12.41 9.72
N ILE A 206 11.23 12.27 8.62
CA ILE A 206 11.52 12.97 7.35
C ILE A 206 11.42 14.48 7.56
N MET A 207 10.34 14.97 8.18
CA MET A 207 10.15 16.40 8.46
C MET A 207 11.31 16.98 9.28
N VAL A 208 11.77 16.28 10.33
CA VAL A 208 12.92 16.70 11.12
C VAL A 208 14.19 16.75 10.27
N LYS A 209 14.45 15.73 9.45
CA LYS A 209 15.66 15.69 8.60
C LYS A 209 15.71 16.78 7.54
N ASP A 210 14.57 17.14 6.95
CA ASP A 210 14.51 18.16 5.90
C ASP A 210 14.50 19.60 6.47
N HIS A 211 14.11 19.81 7.73
CA HIS A 211 14.24 21.11 8.42
C HIS A 211 15.67 21.39 8.93
N LEU A 212 16.50 20.38 9.06
CA LEU A 212 17.91 20.51 9.49
C LEU A 212 18.88 20.76 8.31
N ARG A 213 18.37 20.96 7.09
CA ARG A 213 19.13 21.31 5.90
C ARG A 213 18.84 22.75 5.46
#